data_a676848ddd45f42bb81c5be25907ef12
#
_entry.id   a676848ddd45f42bb81c5be25907ef12
#
_cell.length_a   1.000
_cell.length_b   1.000
_cell.length_c   1.000
_cell.angle_alpha   90.00
_cell.angle_beta   90.00
_cell.angle_gamma   90.00
#
_symmetry.space_group_name_H-M   'P 1'
#
loop_
_entity.id
_entity.type
_entity.pdbx_description
1 polymer ?
#
loop_
_entity_poly.entity_id
_entity_poly.type
_entity_poly.pdbx_seq_one_letter_code
_entity_poly.pdbx_strand_id
1 'polypeptide(L)'
;MASCAPLETLIAAAADLCLKPWLHAVVSAEDATPEDYCGRIECRDADGLRHETNDLELELYRSGNDLNLTLSWIDQPTRPILWHGQHPVWMNGETGERCATPSDGAPLEALARRLRALLA
;
A
#
# COMPACT_ATOMS: atom_id res chain seq x y z
N MET A 1 9.73 21.31 -8.14
CA MET A 1 9.49 19.87 -7.99
C MET A 1 8.28 19.64 -7.09
N ALA A 2 7.39 18.74 -7.49
CA ALA A 2 6.23 18.40 -6.66
C ALA A 2 6.67 17.61 -5.43
N SER A 3 6.21 18.02 -4.25
CA SER A 3 6.49 17.33 -2.99
C SER A 3 5.52 16.16 -2.83
N CYS A 4 6.01 15.04 -2.28
CA CYS A 4 5.16 13.90 -1.90
C CYS A 4 4.61 14.02 -0.48
N ALA A 5 4.95 15.07 0.28
CA ALA A 5 4.52 15.22 1.66
C ALA A 5 2.99 15.21 1.84
N PRO A 6 2.18 15.89 1.01
CA PRO A 6 0.72 15.79 1.13
C PRO A 6 0.21 14.38 0.85
N LEU A 7 0.82 13.68 -0.09
CA LEU A 7 0.47 12.30 -0.43
C LEU A 7 0.82 11.35 0.72
N GLU A 8 1.99 11.53 1.33
CA GLU A 8 2.41 10.75 2.50
C GLU A 8 1.40 10.87 3.64
N THR A 9 0.96 12.08 3.94
CA THR A 9 -0.03 12.34 4.99
C THR A 9 -1.36 11.65 4.68
N LEU A 10 -1.81 11.72 3.45
CA LEU A 10 -3.05 11.10 3.02
C LEU A 10 -2.98 9.57 3.09
N ILE A 11 -1.88 8.98 2.65
CA ILE A 11 -1.68 7.53 2.71
C ILE A 11 -1.64 7.05 4.16
N ALA A 12 -0.90 7.75 5.03
CA ALA A 12 -0.80 7.38 6.44
C ALA A 12 -2.18 7.41 7.13
N ALA A 13 -2.98 8.44 6.87
CA ALA A 13 -4.33 8.55 7.43
C ALA A 13 -5.24 7.43 6.94
N ALA A 14 -5.16 7.08 5.66
CA ALA A 14 -5.95 5.98 5.10
C ALA A 14 -5.54 4.64 5.73
N ALA A 15 -4.24 4.42 5.90
CA ALA A 15 -3.73 3.20 6.54
C ALA A 15 -4.18 3.09 8.00
N ASP A 16 -4.12 4.19 8.75
CA ASP A 16 -4.58 4.22 10.15
C ASP A 16 -6.06 3.84 10.24
N LEU A 17 -6.86 4.26 9.27
CA LEU A 17 -8.29 3.97 9.26
C LEU A 17 -8.58 2.52 8.90
N CYS A 18 -7.89 1.98 7.89
CA CYS A 18 -8.19 0.66 7.32
C CYS A 18 -7.48 -0.47 8.04
N LEU A 19 -6.36 -0.20 8.72
CA LEU A 19 -5.51 -1.20 9.35
C LEU A 19 -5.48 -1.06 10.87
N LYS A 20 -6.60 -0.66 11.46
CA LYS A 20 -6.71 -0.55 12.93
C LYS A 20 -6.37 -1.88 13.61
N PRO A 21 -5.76 -1.86 14.80
CA PRO A 21 -5.46 -0.68 15.64
C PRO A 21 -4.11 -0.02 15.36
N TRP A 22 -3.46 -0.38 14.25
CA TRP A 22 -2.11 0.06 13.94
C TRP A 22 -2.08 1.52 13.49
N LEU A 23 -0.96 2.21 13.81
CA LEU A 23 -0.65 3.55 13.35
C LEU A 23 0.45 3.47 12.30
N HIS A 24 0.52 4.46 11.41
CA HIS A 24 1.41 4.38 10.25
C HIS A 24 2.13 5.70 9.99
N ALA A 25 3.36 5.56 9.51
CA ALA A 25 4.12 6.67 8.93
C ALA A 25 4.56 6.22 7.53
N VAL A 26 4.60 7.16 6.60
CA VAL A 26 4.92 6.86 5.20
C VAL A 26 6.25 7.50 4.83
N VAL A 27 7.13 6.70 4.23
CA VAL A 27 8.44 7.14 3.76
C VAL A 27 8.49 6.91 2.26
N SER A 28 8.53 8.00 1.50
CA SER A 28 8.58 7.94 0.02
C SER A 28 9.97 7.54 -0.44
N ALA A 29 10.05 6.80 -1.56
CA ALA A 29 11.31 6.55 -2.24
C ALA A 29 11.91 7.88 -2.75
N GLU A 30 13.23 7.93 -2.91
CA GLU A 30 13.93 9.15 -3.31
C GLU A 30 13.47 9.69 -4.67
N ASP A 31 13.16 8.80 -5.59
CA ASP A 31 12.72 9.14 -6.95
C ASP A 31 11.20 9.21 -7.11
N ALA A 32 10.46 9.09 -6.02
CA ALA A 32 9.00 9.09 -6.07
C ALA A 32 8.44 10.44 -6.48
N THR A 33 7.40 10.39 -7.31
CA THR A 33 6.61 11.56 -7.70
C THR A 33 5.14 11.26 -7.41
N PRO A 34 4.27 12.28 -7.31
CA PRO A 34 2.84 12.02 -7.13
C PRO A 34 2.19 11.21 -8.27
N GLU A 35 2.78 11.23 -9.46
CA GLU A 35 2.26 10.51 -10.64
C GLU A 35 2.79 9.09 -10.74
N ASP A 36 3.98 8.85 -10.20
CA ASP A 36 4.66 7.55 -10.24
C ASP A 36 5.30 7.32 -8.87
N TYR A 37 4.50 6.85 -7.95
CA TYR A 37 4.84 6.84 -6.54
C TYR A 37 5.27 5.45 -6.08
N CYS A 38 6.31 5.40 -5.27
CA CYS A 38 6.72 4.23 -4.50
C CYS A 38 7.08 4.68 -3.10
N GLY A 39 6.59 3.97 -2.10
CA GLY A 39 6.86 4.31 -0.71
C GLY A 39 6.63 3.15 0.22
N ARG A 40 7.14 3.30 1.45
CA ARG A 40 6.97 2.34 2.52
C ARG A 40 5.96 2.87 3.53
N ILE A 41 5.00 2.03 3.90
CA ILE A 41 4.03 2.33 4.96
C ILE A 41 4.54 1.61 6.21
N GLU A 42 5.12 2.34 7.13
CA GLU A 42 5.72 1.80 8.35
C GLU A 42 4.68 1.65 9.43
N CYS A 43 4.61 0.47 10.04
CA CYS A 43 3.61 0.12 11.03
C CYS A 43 4.14 0.31 12.46
N ARG A 44 3.30 0.88 13.32
CA ARG A 44 3.55 1.07 14.75
C ARG A 44 2.32 0.68 15.55
N ASP A 45 2.53 0.24 16.80
CA ASP A 45 1.40 0.06 17.70
C ASP A 45 1.01 1.40 18.37
N ALA A 46 0.01 1.34 19.27
CA ALA A 46 -0.49 2.53 19.95
C ALA A 46 0.55 3.21 20.86
N ASP A 47 1.57 2.45 21.28
CA ASP A 47 2.66 2.97 22.11
C ASP A 47 3.82 3.52 21.27
N GLY A 48 3.70 3.46 19.96
CA GLY A 48 4.71 3.97 19.04
C GLY A 48 5.82 2.98 18.69
N LEU A 49 5.72 1.73 19.15
CA LEU A 49 6.71 0.72 18.84
C LEU A 49 6.55 0.20 17.41
N ARG A 50 7.67 0.04 16.72
CA ARG A 50 7.70 -0.44 15.35
C ARG A 50 7.34 -1.92 15.28
N HIS A 51 6.53 -2.27 14.28
CA HIS A 51 6.17 -3.64 13.94
C HIS A 51 6.50 -3.89 12.47
N GLU A 52 7.79 -4.10 12.20
CA GLU A 52 8.33 -4.17 10.83
C GLU A 52 7.72 -5.29 9.99
N THR A 53 7.29 -6.40 10.62
CA THR A 53 6.64 -7.48 9.89
C THR A 53 5.33 -7.07 9.23
N ASN A 54 4.74 -5.97 9.69
CA ASN A 54 3.51 -5.42 9.13
C ASN A 54 3.75 -4.23 8.19
N ASP A 55 5.00 -3.88 7.93
CA ASP A 55 5.32 -2.82 6.99
C ASP A 55 4.93 -3.22 5.57
N LEU A 56 4.42 -2.25 4.82
CA LEU A 56 3.95 -2.45 3.46
C LEU A 56 4.74 -1.60 2.49
N GLU A 57 4.95 -2.13 1.29
CA GLU A 57 5.38 -1.34 0.15
C GLU A 57 4.16 -0.99 -0.69
N LEU A 58 4.04 0.28 -1.04
CA LEU A 58 2.98 0.79 -1.89
C LEU A 58 3.58 1.35 -3.17
N GLU A 59 3.05 0.92 -4.30
CA GLU A 59 3.33 1.54 -5.59
C GLU A 59 2.03 2.08 -6.17
N LEU A 60 2.06 3.32 -6.65
CA LEU A 60 0.94 3.96 -7.34
C LEU A 60 1.43 4.37 -8.72
N TYR A 61 0.70 3.97 -9.76
CA TYR A 61 1.05 4.38 -11.13
C TYR A 61 -0.20 4.53 -11.98
N ARG A 62 -0.11 5.39 -12.97
CA ARG A 62 -1.23 5.63 -13.88
C ARG A 62 -0.98 4.97 -15.22
N SER A 63 -2.05 4.35 -15.77
CA SER A 63 -2.07 3.80 -17.11
C SER A 63 -3.25 4.41 -17.82
N GLY A 64 -2.98 5.40 -18.70
CA GLY A 64 -4.05 6.22 -19.27
C GLY A 64 -4.73 7.03 -18.18
N ASN A 65 -6.05 6.86 -18.05
CA ASN A 65 -6.85 7.53 -17.03
C ASN A 65 -7.01 6.67 -15.76
N ASP A 66 -6.47 5.45 -15.77
CA ASP A 66 -6.65 4.53 -14.65
C ASP A 66 -5.52 4.64 -13.65
N LEU A 67 -5.88 4.68 -12.36
CA LEU A 67 -4.94 4.56 -11.28
C LEU A 67 -4.82 3.10 -10.90
N ASN A 68 -3.58 2.59 -10.88
CA ASN A 68 -3.25 1.25 -10.44
C ASN A 68 -2.39 1.33 -9.20
N LEU A 69 -2.50 0.33 -8.34
CA LEU A 69 -1.62 0.26 -7.18
C LEU A 69 -1.27 -1.18 -6.84
N THR A 70 -0.13 -1.33 -6.17
CA THR A 70 0.28 -2.60 -5.57
C THR A 70 0.57 -2.39 -4.10
N LEU A 71 0.21 -3.38 -3.29
CA LEU A 71 0.54 -3.45 -1.87
C LEU A 71 1.17 -4.80 -1.59
N SER A 72 2.31 -4.79 -0.90
CA SER A 72 3.02 -6.02 -0.54
C SER A 72 3.66 -5.87 0.84
N TRP A 73 3.90 -7.02 1.51
CA TRP A 73 4.60 -7.04 2.80
C TRP A 73 6.10 -7.05 2.55
N ILE A 74 6.81 -6.03 3.05
CA ILE A 74 8.25 -5.85 2.79
C ILE A 74 9.07 -6.99 3.38
N ASP A 75 8.81 -7.35 4.63
CA ASP A 75 9.58 -8.36 5.34
C ASP A 75 9.15 -9.80 5.01
N GLN A 76 8.16 -9.97 4.16
CA GLN A 76 7.61 -11.27 3.78
C GLN A 76 7.39 -11.31 2.27
N PRO A 77 8.48 -11.29 1.47
CA PRO A 77 8.37 -11.12 0.02
C PRO A 77 7.71 -12.31 -0.70
N THR A 78 7.60 -13.47 -0.03
CA THR A 78 6.91 -14.63 -0.61
C THR A 78 5.39 -14.59 -0.42
N ARG A 79 4.89 -13.68 0.42
CA ARG A 79 3.45 -13.52 0.61
C ARG A 79 2.80 -12.96 -0.64
N PRO A 80 1.50 -13.21 -0.82
CA PRO A 80 0.79 -12.67 -1.98
C PRO A 80 0.87 -11.15 -2.06
N ILE A 81 0.92 -10.66 -3.29
CA ILE A 81 0.94 -9.23 -3.60
C ILE A 81 -0.44 -8.86 -4.10
N LEU A 82 -1.00 -7.77 -3.55
CA LEU A 82 -2.24 -7.21 -4.05
C LEU A 82 -1.95 -6.25 -5.20
N TRP A 83 -2.54 -6.51 -6.36
CA TRP A 83 -2.62 -5.55 -7.44
C TRP A 83 -4.07 -5.07 -7.56
N HIS A 84 -4.29 -3.76 -7.53
CA HIS A 84 -5.63 -3.20 -7.65
C HIS A 84 -5.66 -2.18 -8.78
N GLY A 85 -6.20 -2.60 -9.93
CA GLY A 85 -6.62 -1.73 -10.99
C GLY A 85 -8.09 -1.41 -10.75
N GLN A 86 -9.00 -1.96 -11.60
CA GLN A 86 -10.44 -1.82 -11.37
C GLN A 86 -10.96 -2.78 -10.31
N HIS A 87 -10.28 -3.92 -10.15
CA HIS A 87 -10.63 -4.98 -9.20
C HIS A 87 -9.39 -5.45 -8.47
N PRO A 88 -9.54 -5.95 -7.22
CA PRO A 88 -8.40 -6.55 -6.52
C PRO A 88 -8.02 -7.87 -7.17
N VAL A 89 -6.73 -8.04 -7.41
CA VAL A 89 -6.15 -9.28 -7.92
C VAL A 89 -4.96 -9.63 -7.03
N TRP A 90 -4.97 -10.83 -6.47
CA TRP A 90 -3.86 -11.32 -5.67
C TRP A 90 -2.96 -12.19 -6.53
N MET A 91 -1.65 -11.99 -6.37
CA MET A 91 -0.63 -12.71 -7.12
C MET A 91 0.35 -13.37 -6.16
N ASN A 92 0.80 -14.56 -6.51
CA ASN A 92 1.82 -15.26 -5.74
C ASN A 92 3.12 -14.45 -5.76
N GLY A 93 3.70 -14.20 -4.58
CA GLY A 93 4.90 -13.36 -4.45
C GLY A 93 6.16 -13.97 -5.07
N GLU A 94 6.18 -15.29 -5.30
CA GLU A 94 7.33 -15.98 -5.90
C GLU A 94 7.17 -16.16 -7.41
N THR A 95 5.96 -16.49 -7.88
CA THR A 95 5.74 -16.85 -9.28
C THR A 95 5.07 -15.76 -10.10
N GLY A 96 4.41 -14.79 -9.44
CA GLY A 96 3.62 -13.77 -10.11
C GLY A 96 2.28 -14.29 -10.65
N GLU A 97 1.95 -15.55 -10.42
CA GLU A 97 0.70 -16.13 -10.88
C GLU A 97 -0.46 -15.70 -9.97
N ARG A 98 -1.63 -15.60 -10.55
CA ARG A 98 -2.84 -15.28 -9.81
C ARG A 98 -3.11 -16.33 -8.73
N CYS A 99 -3.50 -15.88 -7.55
CA CYS A 99 -3.79 -16.76 -6.42
C CYS A 99 -5.04 -16.29 -5.68
N ALA A 100 -5.47 -17.10 -4.71
CA ALA A 100 -6.63 -16.75 -3.88
C ALA A 100 -6.28 -15.63 -2.90
N THR A 101 -7.30 -14.88 -2.48
CA THR A 101 -7.17 -13.86 -1.44
C THR A 101 -6.67 -14.51 -0.15
N PRO A 102 -5.58 -14.02 0.45
CA PRO A 102 -5.15 -14.53 1.73
C PRO A 102 -6.16 -14.19 2.84
N SER A 103 -6.13 -14.96 3.93
CA SER A 103 -7.10 -14.80 5.02
C SER A 103 -7.06 -13.43 5.69
N ASP A 104 -5.91 -12.75 5.63
CA ASP A 104 -5.73 -11.40 6.18
C ASP A 104 -5.67 -10.32 5.09
N GLY A 105 -6.18 -10.62 3.90
CA GLY A 105 -6.13 -9.71 2.76
C GLY A 105 -7.19 -8.62 2.75
N ALA A 106 -8.30 -8.82 3.45
CA ALA A 106 -9.42 -7.88 3.40
C ALA A 106 -9.06 -6.45 3.81
N PRO A 107 -8.25 -6.21 4.87
CA PRO A 107 -7.84 -4.85 5.22
C PRO A 107 -7.00 -4.18 4.14
N LEU A 108 -6.14 -4.92 3.45
CA LEU A 108 -5.35 -4.40 2.35
C LEU A 108 -6.23 -4.02 1.15
N GLU A 109 -7.22 -4.83 0.85
CA GLU A 109 -8.19 -4.50 -0.20
C GLU A 109 -8.97 -3.24 0.15
N ALA A 110 -9.36 -3.08 1.42
CA ALA A 110 -10.03 -1.87 1.88
C ALA A 110 -9.15 -0.63 1.73
N LEU A 111 -7.86 -0.74 2.09
CA LEU A 111 -6.90 0.34 1.92
C LEU A 111 -6.74 0.70 0.45
N ALA A 112 -6.59 -0.30 -0.41
CA ALA A 112 -6.44 -0.08 -1.84
C ALA A 112 -7.65 0.66 -2.43
N ARG A 113 -8.86 0.24 -2.09
CA ARG A 113 -10.08 0.91 -2.55
C ARG A 113 -10.15 2.35 -2.08
N ARG A 114 -9.79 2.59 -0.83
CA ARG A 114 -9.83 3.95 -0.28
C ARG A 114 -8.81 4.86 -0.95
N LEU A 115 -7.59 4.37 -1.18
CA LEU A 115 -6.57 5.15 -1.87
C LEU A 115 -7.01 5.48 -3.30
N ARG A 116 -7.58 4.53 -4.02
CA ARG A 116 -8.08 4.79 -5.36
C ARG A 116 -9.21 5.84 -5.34
N ALA A 117 -10.11 5.76 -4.38
CA ALA A 117 -11.20 6.73 -4.27
C ALA A 117 -10.68 8.14 -3.98
N LEU A 118 -9.63 8.25 -3.18
CA LEU A 118 -9.05 9.55 -2.81
C LEU A 118 -8.17 10.15 -3.89
N LEU A 119 -7.52 9.32 -4.71
CA LEU A 119 -6.47 9.74 -5.63
C LEU A 119 -6.87 9.67 -7.11
N ALA A 120 -7.92 8.96 -7.43
CA ALA A 120 -8.37 8.80 -8.81
C ALA A 120 -9.00 10.06 -9.38
#